data_d79909741166ba7b008b74138c3557d4
#
_entry.id   d79909741166ba7b008b74138c3557d4
#
_cell.length_a   1.000
_cell.length_b   1.000
_cell.length_c   1.000
_cell.angle_alpha   90.00
_cell.angle_beta   90.00
_cell.angle_gamma   90.00
#
_symmetry.space_group_name_H-M   'P 1'
#
loop_
_entity.id
_entity.type
_entity.pdbx_description
1 polymer ?
#
loop_
_entity_poly.entity_id
_entity_poly.type
_entity_poly.pdbx_seq_one_letter_code
_entity_poly.pdbx_strand_id
1 'polypeptide(L)'
;PLPGGGRTTLNAPLNAPLNGRTTLNSPAYPAPQQGYGPRPVKFPEPGATLTSARGSYQVLRTLGSGNFGAVYECIGPFDQTYAVKMVRPANRPYAEVQAEWAKEVQRLQSLRHPNVVYIYDAFEDGGLFYLALERCDHPLAAMLGTPMQEGLIIELARQTLAAVQFLYDNDVVHDDIHAGNVLITHTDRPQVKIADFGISTELYGMAAVRPNVVHHAIMAPEILASGYTSRQSDLYQTGLVMFHMLVGSPALDTSAPYEELARQIAEGTPRMRAEAIRTPLGHVVAKMLRRREAYRFGSAREVWAELRELDAWKQRSLFPVK
;
A
#
# COMPACT_ATOMS: atom_id res chain seq x y z
N PRO A 1 -44.55 36.38 10.75
CA PRO A 1 -44.66 35.43 9.68
C PRO A 1 -43.33 35.17 9.02
N LEU A 2 -42.83 33.93 9.18
CA LEU A 2 -41.61 33.45 8.53
C LEU A 2 -42.04 32.75 7.23
N PRO A 3 -41.32 32.91 6.11
CA PRO A 3 -41.60 32.18 4.87
C PRO A 3 -40.91 30.81 4.90
N GLY A 4 -41.64 29.83 4.32
CA GLY A 4 -41.39 28.42 4.38
C GLY A 4 -40.10 27.92 3.71
N GLY A 5 -39.54 26.88 4.31
CA GLY A 5 -38.41 26.11 3.81
C GLY A 5 -38.80 25.15 2.70
N GLY A 6 -38.20 25.32 1.53
CA GLY A 6 -38.22 24.33 0.47
C GLY A 6 -37.26 23.17 0.76
N ARG A 7 -37.81 21.97 0.93
CA ARG A 7 -37.04 20.70 0.91
C ARG A 7 -36.66 20.39 -0.53
N THR A 8 -35.40 20.45 -0.86
CA THR A 8 -34.89 19.89 -2.12
C THR A 8 -34.53 18.44 -1.89
N THR A 9 -35.33 17.53 -2.39
CA THR A 9 -35.05 16.08 -2.45
C THR A 9 -34.04 15.85 -3.57
N LEU A 10 -32.83 15.44 -3.21
CA LEU A 10 -31.84 14.91 -4.14
C LEU A 10 -32.14 13.43 -4.38
N ASN A 11 -32.97 13.12 -5.37
CA ASN A 11 -33.03 11.80 -5.99
C ASN A 11 -32.07 11.80 -7.18
N ALA A 12 -30.91 11.17 -7.02
CA ALA A 12 -30.06 10.77 -8.13
C ALA A 12 -30.09 9.23 -8.22
N PRO A 13 -30.27 8.63 -9.41
CA PRO A 13 -30.37 7.20 -9.58
C PRO A 13 -29.01 6.52 -9.39
N LEU A 14 -29.01 5.46 -8.61
CA LEU A 14 -27.92 4.51 -8.40
C LEU A 14 -27.77 3.58 -9.61
N ASN A 15 -27.33 4.06 -10.76
CA ASN A 15 -26.89 3.21 -11.88
C ASN A 15 -26.11 4.02 -12.90
N ALA A 16 -24.80 4.15 -12.66
CA ALA A 16 -23.85 4.50 -13.71
C ALA A 16 -22.61 3.62 -13.52
N PRO A 17 -22.07 3.00 -14.58
CA PRO A 17 -20.87 2.19 -14.50
C PRO A 17 -19.68 3.10 -14.13
N LEU A 18 -18.95 2.74 -13.06
CA LEU A 18 -17.73 3.42 -12.62
C LEU A 18 -16.56 3.11 -13.57
N ASN A 19 -16.69 3.52 -14.83
CA ASN A 19 -15.58 3.72 -15.75
C ASN A 19 -15.39 5.24 -15.94
N GLY A 20 -14.88 5.91 -14.92
CA GLY A 20 -14.67 7.35 -15.00
C GLY A 20 -13.75 7.82 -13.88
N ARG A 21 -12.53 8.16 -14.22
CA ARG A 21 -11.66 9.00 -13.40
C ARG A 21 -12.39 10.30 -13.11
N THR A 22 -12.77 10.57 -11.89
CA THR A 22 -13.23 11.90 -11.47
C THR A 22 -11.99 12.73 -11.17
N THR A 23 -11.52 13.52 -12.14
CA THR A 23 -10.52 14.55 -11.93
C THR A 23 -11.19 15.76 -11.27
N LEU A 24 -10.76 16.14 -10.09
CA LEU A 24 -11.09 17.43 -9.48
C LEU A 24 -10.37 18.53 -10.27
N ASN A 25 -11.13 19.53 -10.72
CA ASN A 25 -10.63 20.70 -11.45
C ASN A 25 -9.55 21.45 -10.66
N SER A 26 -8.30 21.36 -11.12
CA SER A 26 -7.24 22.31 -10.78
C SER A 26 -7.20 23.42 -11.86
N PRO A 27 -6.79 24.65 -11.52
CA PRO A 27 -6.78 25.77 -12.45
C PRO A 27 -5.91 25.50 -13.67
N ALA A 28 -6.39 25.87 -14.84
CA ALA A 28 -5.75 25.68 -16.13
C ALA A 28 -4.42 26.44 -16.23
N TYR A 29 -3.33 25.67 -16.36
CA TYR A 29 -2.06 26.20 -16.86
C TYR A 29 -2.07 26.15 -18.41
N PRO A 30 -1.44 27.12 -19.09
CA PRO A 30 -1.40 27.12 -20.54
C PRO A 30 -0.68 25.89 -21.08
N ALA A 31 -1.30 25.23 -22.06
CA ALA A 31 -0.76 24.06 -22.71
C ALA A 31 0.58 24.37 -23.41
N PRO A 32 1.62 23.53 -23.26
CA PRO A 32 2.78 23.61 -24.14
C PRO A 32 2.38 23.16 -25.53
N GLN A 33 2.51 24.04 -26.49
CA GLN A 33 2.44 23.70 -27.90
C GLN A 33 3.72 23.00 -28.32
N GLN A 34 3.64 21.67 -28.45
CA GLN A 34 4.44 20.91 -29.43
C GLN A 34 3.91 19.48 -29.48
N GLY A 35 3.41 19.07 -30.66
CA GLY A 35 2.87 17.75 -30.91
C GLY A 35 3.95 16.68 -30.88
N TYR A 36 3.98 15.92 -29.82
CA TYR A 36 4.59 14.60 -29.79
C TYR A 36 3.44 13.59 -29.94
N GLY A 37 3.31 13.00 -31.13
CA GLY A 37 2.53 11.80 -31.30
C GLY A 37 3.02 10.71 -30.33
N PRO A 38 2.19 9.70 -29.97
CA PRO A 38 2.59 8.66 -29.05
C PRO A 38 3.79 7.93 -29.61
N ARG A 39 4.98 8.21 -29.09
CA ARG A 39 6.15 7.37 -29.34
C ARG A 39 5.87 6.02 -28.71
N PRO A 40 6.08 4.88 -29.41
CA PRO A 40 5.98 3.58 -28.78
C PRO A 40 6.97 3.52 -27.63
N VAL A 41 6.44 3.44 -26.41
CA VAL A 41 7.24 3.34 -25.19
C VAL A 41 7.86 1.95 -25.16
N LYS A 42 9.17 1.87 -25.33
CA LYS A 42 9.90 0.60 -25.19
C LYS A 42 10.24 0.40 -23.71
N PHE A 43 9.64 -0.63 -23.13
CA PHE A 43 9.96 -1.01 -21.75
C PHE A 43 11.35 -1.64 -21.69
N PRO A 44 12.12 -1.39 -20.61
CA PRO A 44 13.42 -1.99 -20.43
C PRO A 44 13.37 -3.52 -20.42
N GLU A 45 14.26 -4.14 -21.16
CA GLU A 45 14.45 -5.58 -21.20
C GLU A 45 15.73 -5.98 -20.45
N PRO A 46 15.90 -7.23 -20.01
CA PRO A 46 17.15 -7.70 -19.45
C PRO A 46 18.35 -7.37 -20.37
N GLY A 47 19.40 -6.83 -19.78
CA GLY A 47 20.57 -6.31 -20.49
C GLY A 47 20.51 -4.81 -20.86
N ALA A 48 19.33 -4.18 -20.76
CA ALA A 48 19.21 -2.73 -20.98
C ALA A 48 19.97 -1.96 -19.88
N THR A 49 20.50 -0.79 -20.25
CA THR A 49 21.13 0.13 -19.32
C THR A 49 20.26 1.37 -19.19
N LEU A 50 19.88 1.70 -17.94
CA LEU A 50 19.18 2.92 -17.60
C LEU A 50 20.21 3.94 -17.08
N THR A 51 20.10 5.19 -17.50
CA THR A 51 21.07 6.24 -17.17
C THR A 51 20.48 7.30 -16.26
N SER A 52 21.15 7.59 -15.16
CA SER A 52 20.84 8.70 -14.26
C SER A 52 22.02 9.65 -14.10
N ALA A 53 21.81 10.81 -13.47
CA ALA A 53 22.89 11.72 -13.10
C ALA A 53 23.86 11.12 -12.05
N ARG A 54 23.46 10.07 -11.34
CA ARG A 54 24.27 9.40 -10.31
C ARG A 54 25.00 8.16 -10.81
N GLY A 55 24.69 7.68 -12.00
CA GLY A 55 25.31 6.51 -12.60
C GLY A 55 24.36 5.74 -13.50
N SER A 56 24.72 4.52 -13.84
CA SER A 56 23.92 3.64 -14.68
C SER A 56 23.38 2.44 -13.89
N TYR A 57 22.22 1.94 -14.32
CA TYR A 57 21.56 0.76 -13.76
C TYR A 57 21.37 -0.28 -14.88
N GLN A 58 22.07 -1.40 -14.78
CA GLN A 58 21.93 -2.48 -15.74
C GLN A 58 20.77 -3.41 -15.31
N VAL A 59 19.77 -3.54 -16.15
CA VAL A 59 18.61 -4.39 -15.91
C VAL A 59 19.01 -5.87 -15.99
N LEU A 60 18.80 -6.61 -14.90
CA LEU A 60 19.06 -8.05 -14.85
C LEU A 60 17.80 -8.86 -15.18
N ARG A 61 16.69 -8.54 -14.54
CA ARG A 61 15.40 -9.21 -14.72
C ARG A 61 14.24 -8.38 -14.18
N THR A 62 13.04 -8.72 -14.59
CA THR A 62 11.81 -8.17 -13.99
C THR A 62 11.53 -8.87 -12.68
N LEU A 63 11.27 -8.10 -11.61
CA LEU A 63 10.82 -8.58 -10.30
C LEU A 63 9.30 -8.68 -10.23
N GLY A 64 8.60 -7.76 -10.89
CA GLY A 64 7.16 -7.72 -10.95
C GLY A 64 6.64 -6.65 -11.90
N SER A 65 5.41 -6.80 -12.35
CA SER A 65 4.73 -5.81 -13.18
C SER A 65 3.25 -5.75 -12.83
N GLY A 66 2.67 -4.57 -12.92
CA GLY A 66 1.26 -4.33 -12.60
C GLY A 66 0.71 -3.08 -13.29
N ASN A 67 -0.45 -2.65 -12.81
CA ASN A 67 -1.16 -1.49 -13.38
C ASN A 67 -0.37 -0.17 -13.21
N PHE A 68 0.42 -0.06 -12.15
CA PHE A 68 1.16 1.17 -11.81
C PHE A 68 2.59 1.20 -12.35
N GLY A 69 3.09 0.09 -12.89
CA GLY A 69 4.44 0.04 -13.45
C GLY A 69 5.06 -1.35 -13.46
N ALA A 70 6.38 -1.37 -13.59
CA ALA A 70 7.18 -2.57 -13.49
C ALA A 70 8.36 -2.32 -12.56
N VAL A 71 8.82 -3.35 -11.86
CA VAL A 71 9.99 -3.31 -10.98
C VAL A 71 11.03 -4.26 -11.54
N TYR A 72 12.25 -3.76 -11.69
CA TYR A 72 13.38 -4.49 -12.23
C TYR A 72 14.44 -4.68 -11.15
N GLU A 73 15.10 -5.83 -11.17
CA GLU A 73 16.36 -6.01 -10.46
C GLU A 73 17.47 -5.45 -11.33
N CYS A 74 18.27 -4.54 -10.80
CA CYS A 74 19.34 -3.90 -11.54
C CYS A 74 20.64 -3.93 -10.73
N ILE A 75 21.79 -4.03 -11.44
CA ILE A 75 23.08 -3.66 -10.88
C ILE A 75 23.30 -2.17 -11.18
N GLY A 76 23.61 -1.39 -10.18
CA GLY A 76 23.83 0.04 -10.26
C GLY A 76 25.21 0.45 -9.75
N PRO A 77 25.40 1.71 -9.32
CA PRO A 77 26.67 2.22 -8.81
C PRO A 77 27.27 1.32 -7.72
N PHE A 78 28.59 1.15 -7.77
CA PHE A 78 29.39 0.31 -6.86
C PHE A 78 29.00 -1.18 -6.88
N ASP A 79 28.50 -1.68 -8.01
CA ASP A 79 28.06 -3.07 -8.22
C ASP A 79 26.98 -3.54 -7.23
N GLN A 80 26.26 -2.59 -6.65
CA GLN A 80 25.15 -2.90 -5.74
C GLN A 80 23.88 -3.22 -6.51
N THR A 81 23.07 -4.09 -5.91
CA THR A 81 21.77 -4.49 -6.45
C THR A 81 20.67 -3.56 -5.95
N TYR A 82 19.84 -3.08 -6.88
CA TYR A 82 18.71 -2.18 -6.65
C TYR A 82 17.42 -2.78 -7.18
N ALA A 83 16.30 -2.38 -6.59
CA ALA A 83 14.99 -2.53 -7.19
C ALA A 83 14.63 -1.23 -7.91
N VAL A 84 14.59 -1.24 -9.23
CA VAL A 84 14.27 -0.05 -10.03
C VAL A 84 12.83 -0.13 -10.48
N LYS A 85 11.97 0.70 -9.86
CA LYS A 85 10.55 0.83 -10.21
C LYS A 85 10.40 1.81 -11.35
N MET A 86 9.78 1.40 -12.43
CA MET A 86 9.34 2.24 -13.54
C MET A 86 7.88 2.61 -13.36
N VAL A 87 7.56 3.89 -13.44
CA VAL A 87 6.17 4.39 -13.42
C VAL A 87 5.55 4.22 -14.80
N ARG A 88 4.42 3.50 -14.87
CA ARG A 88 3.74 3.21 -16.16
C ARG A 88 3.04 4.45 -16.72
N PRO A 89 3.33 4.87 -17.95
CA PRO A 89 2.66 5.99 -18.57
C PRO A 89 1.17 5.73 -18.88
N ALA A 90 0.79 4.48 -19.23
CA ALA A 90 -0.59 4.02 -19.44
C ALA A 90 -1.45 4.98 -20.29
N ASN A 91 -0.92 5.50 -21.40
CA ASN A 91 -1.56 6.47 -22.30
C ASN A 91 -1.96 7.80 -21.60
N ARG A 92 -1.34 8.13 -20.47
CA ARG A 92 -1.52 9.40 -19.77
C ARG A 92 -0.56 10.47 -20.32
N PRO A 93 -0.94 11.76 -20.24
CA PRO A 93 -0.03 12.86 -20.56
C PRO A 93 1.27 12.77 -19.74
N TYR A 94 2.39 13.10 -20.39
CA TYR A 94 3.70 13.11 -19.74
C TYR A 94 3.71 13.91 -18.42
N ALA A 95 3.11 15.11 -18.42
CA ALA A 95 3.06 15.96 -17.24
C ALA A 95 2.29 15.35 -16.05
N GLU A 96 1.28 14.53 -16.30
CA GLU A 96 0.56 13.81 -15.23
C GLU A 96 1.44 12.72 -14.62
N VAL A 97 2.10 11.94 -15.46
CA VAL A 97 3.00 10.87 -15.01
C VAL A 97 4.19 11.45 -14.23
N GLN A 98 4.76 12.55 -14.73
CA GLN A 98 5.84 13.28 -14.07
C GLN A 98 5.39 13.81 -12.69
N ALA A 99 4.21 14.41 -12.60
CA ALA A 99 3.70 14.94 -11.35
C ALA A 99 3.44 13.83 -10.31
N GLU A 100 2.90 12.69 -10.73
CA GLU A 100 2.69 11.53 -9.87
C GLU A 100 4.02 10.96 -9.36
N TRP A 101 4.98 10.75 -10.26
CA TRP A 101 6.33 10.33 -9.92
C TRP A 101 7.02 11.30 -8.95
N ALA A 102 6.94 12.61 -9.22
CA ALA A 102 7.57 13.62 -8.36
C ALA A 102 6.98 13.60 -6.93
N LYS A 103 5.68 13.39 -6.79
CA LYS A 103 5.04 13.24 -5.47
C LYS A 103 5.53 11.99 -4.74
N GLU A 104 5.64 10.85 -5.43
CA GLU A 104 6.16 9.62 -4.83
C GLU A 104 7.63 9.79 -4.39
N VAL A 105 8.46 10.44 -5.22
CA VAL A 105 9.85 10.80 -4.88
C VAL A 105 9.90 11.65 -3.61
N GLN A 106 9.13 12.73 -3.56
CA GLN A 106 9.10 13.64 -2.42
C GLN A 106 8.72 12.92 -1.13
N ARG A 107 7.68 12.06 -1.18
CA ARG A 107 7.27 11.25 -0.04
C ARG A 107 8.36 10.31 0.43
N LEU A 108 8.91 9.50 -0.46
CA LEU A 108 9.96 8.55 -0.11
C LEU A 108 11.22 9.23 0.43
N GLN A 109 11.55 10.43 -0.05
CA GLN A 109 12.68 11.19 0.47
C GLN A 109 12.43 11.76 1.88
N SER A 110 11.18 12.08 2.22
CA SER A 110 10.80 12.59 3.54
C SER A 110 10.56 11.48 4.57
N LEU A 111 10.13 10.30 4.13
CA LEU A 111 9.75 9.18 4.98
C LEU A 111 10.94 8.23 5.23
N ARG A 112 11.80 8.56 6.20
CA ARG A 112 12.95 7.72 6.56
C ARG A 112 12.67 6.92 7.82
N HIS A 113 12.45 5.63 7.67
CA HIS A 113 12.21 4.70 8.77
C HIS A 113 12.80 3.32 8.46
N PRO A 114 13.33 2.57 9.45
CA PRO A 114 13.91 1.24 9.23
C PRO A 114 12.98 0.25 8.52
N ASN A 115 11.67 0.40 8.72
CA ASN A 115 10.64 -0.47 8.13
C ASN A 115 9.91 0.17 6.93
N VAL A 116 10.47 1.20 6.31
CA VAL A 116 10.04 1.78 5.03
C VAL A 116 11.15 1.57 4.01
N VAL A 117 10.78 1.24 2.78
CA VAL A 117 11.75 1.05 1.70
C VAL A 117 12.54 2.34 1.45
N TYR A 118 13.87 2.22 1.29
CA TYR A 118 14.73 3.37 1.06
C TYR A 118 14.80 3.70 -0.43
N ILE A 119 14.77 5.01 -0.76
CA ILE A 119 15.01 5.52 -2.11
C ILE A 119 16.46 6.02 -2.23
N TYR A 120 17.20 5.51 -3.21
CA TYR A 120 18.59 5.89 -3.51
C TYR A 120 18.66 6.94 -4.60
N ASP A 121 17.81 6.80 -5.63
CA ASP A 121 17.83 7.67 -6.80
C ASP A 121 16.43 7.79 -7.42
N ALA A 122 16.22 8.88 -8.15
CA ALA A 122 15.01 9.13 -8.91
C ALA A 122 15.41 9.85 -10.20
N PHE A 123 15.04 9.32 -11.35
CA PHE A 123 15.53 9.83 -12.64
C PHE A 123 14.54 9.56 -13.77
N GLU A 124 14.75 10.25 -14.86
CA GLU A 124 14.09 10.02 -16.14
C GLU A 124 15.11 9.47 -17.13
N ASP A 125 14.74 8.44 -17.87
CA ASP A 125 15.50 7.93 -18.99
C ASP A 125 14.57 7.45 -20.12
N GLY A 126 14.87 7.83 -21.36
CA GLY A 126 14.05 7.47 -22.53
C GLY A 126 12.58 7.93 -22.48
N GLY A 127 12.26 8.99 -21.71
CA GLY A 127 10.88 9.48 -21.51
C GLY A 127 10.07 8.68 -20.50
N LEU A 128 10.73 7.83 -19.69
CA LEU A 128 10.15 7.06 -18.60
C LEU A 128 10.75 7.49 -17.26
N PHE A 129 9.94 7.43 -16.22
CA PHE A 129 10.31 7.80 -14.86
C PHE A 129 10.63 6.59 -14.00
N TYR A 130 11.73 6.66 -13.27
CA TYR A 130 12.26 5.57 -12.48
C TYR A 130 12.54 5.99 -11.03
N LEU A 131 12.45 5.02 -10.13
CA LEU A 131 12.84 5.10 -8.73
C LEU A 131 13.81 3.95 -8.44
N ALA A 132 15.06 4.24 -8.09
CA ALA A 132 16.00 3.24 -7.60
C ALA A 132 15.82 3.08 -6.10
N LEU A 133 15.30 1.95 -5.70
CA LEU A 133 14.88 1.62 -4.34
C LEU A 133 15.78 0.54 -3.73
N GLU A 134 15.70 0.42 -2.41
CA GLU A 134 16.29 -0.69 -1.66
C GLU A 134 15.79 -2.02 -2.21
N ARG A 135 16.73 -2.93 -2.49
CA ARG A 135 16.42 -4.28 -2.94
C ARG A 135 16.10 -5.16 -1.74
N CYS A 136 14.84 -5.57 -1.65
CA CYS A 136 14.36 -6.56 -0.69
C CYS A 136 14.27 -7.93 -1.37
N ASP A 137 14.42 -9.03 -0.60
CA ASP A 137 14.56 -10.37 -1.18
C ASP A 137 13.26 -10.86 -1.81
N HIS A 138 12.13 -10.70 -1.11
CA HIS A 138 10.83 -11.09 -1.62
C HIS A 138 9.69 -10.34 -0.90
N PRO A 139 8.49 -10.27 -1.47
CA PRO A 139 7.31 -9.83 -0.76
C PRO A 139 6.87 -10.89 0.27
N LEU A 140 6.21 -10.45 1.34
CA LEU A 140 5.59 -11.34 2.33
C LEU A 140 4.63 -12.35 1.66
N ALA A 141 3.97 -11.94 0.57
CA ALA A 141 3.10 -12.83 -0.22
C ALA A 141 3.78 -14.14 -0.64
N ALA A 142 5.09 -14.13 -0.88
CA ALA A 142 5.84 -15.34 -1.24
C ALA A 142 6.01 -16.35 -0.09
N MET A 143 5.76 -15.90 1.15
CA MET A 143 5.83 -16.75 2.36
C MET A 143 4.46 -17.30 2.77
N LEU A 144 3.39 -16.85 2.14
CA LEU A 144 2.02 -17.21 2.48
C LEU A 144 1.58 -18.47 1.72
N GLY A 145 0.45 -19.06 2.15
CA GLY A 145 -0.11 -20.30 1.59
C GLY A 145 -0.35 -21.36 2.66
N THR A 146 0.35 -21.26 3.78
CA THR A 146 0.12 -22.05 4.98
C THR A 146 0.15 -21.16 6.22
N PRO A 147 -0.53 -21.54 7.32
CA PRO A 147 -0.46 -20.81 8.57
C PRO A 147 0.98 -20.68 9.08
N MET A 148 1.34 -19.48 9.50
CA MET A 148 2.65 -19.18 10.08
C MET A 148 2.60 -19.33 11.59
N GLN A 149 3.77 -19.51 12.23
CA GLN A 149 3.88 -19.53 13.69
C GLN A 149 3.53 -18.16 14.27
N GLU A 150 2.72 -18.13 15.33
CA GLU A 150 2.21 -16.87 15.92
C GLU A 150 3.36 -15.93 16.37
N GLY A 151 4.45 -16.45 16.91
CA GLY A 151 5.61 -15.64 17.30
C GLY A 151 6.24 -14.89 16.11
N LEU A 152 6.32 -15.54 14.94
CA LEU A 152 6.80 -14.90 13.72
C LEU A 152 5.79 -13.87 13.19
N ILE A 153 4.49 -14.18 13.23
CA ILE A 153 3.42 -13.23 12.85
C ILE A 153 3.53 -11.97 13.69
N ILE A 154 3.68 -12.12 15.02
CA ILE A 154 3.77 -10.96 15.93
C ILE A 154 5.04 -10.14 15.65
N GLU A 155 6.19 -10.78 15.33
CA GLU A 155 7.41 -10.04 14.99
C GLU A 155 7.25 -9.25 13.68
N LEU A 156 6.71 -9.85 12.63
CA LEU A 156 6.45 -9.17 11.35
C LEU A 156 5.41 -8.05 11.52
N ALA A 157 4.35 -8.32 12.29
CA ALA A 157 3.33 -7.33 12.63
C ALA A 157 3.91 -6.15 13.42
N ARG A 158 4.80 -6.39 14.41
CA ARG A 158 5.48 -5.34 15.17
C ARG A 158 6.21 -4.37 14.25
N GLN A 159 6.95 -4.89 13.28
CA GLN A 159 7.71 -4.08 12.34
C GLN A 159 6.78 -3.32 11.36
N THR A 160 5.74 -3.98 10.86
CA THR A 160 4.71 -3.33 10.03
C THR A 160 4.01 -2.21 10.80
N LEU A 161 3.59 -2.47 12.04
CA LEU A 161 2.95 -1.47 12.92
C LEU A 161 3.88 -0.29 13.26
N ALA A 162 5.19 -0.54 13.38
CA ALA A 162 6.17 0.53 13.58
C ALA A 162 6.22 1.48 12.37
N ALA A 163 6.22 0.93 11.14
CA ALA A 163 6.14 1.73 9.92
C ALA A 163 4.79 2.47 9.83
N VAL A 164 3.67 1.80 10.07
CA VAL A 164 2.33 2.39 10.06
C VAL A 164 2.23 3.54 11.07
N GLN A 165 2.76 3.36 12.29
CA GLN A 165 2.79 4.43 13.28
C GLN A 165 3.64 5.61 12.83
N PHE A 166 4.80 5.33 12.23
CA PHE A 166 5.65 6.37 11.68
C PHE A 166 4.94 7.18 10.57
N LEU A 167 4.19 6.52 9.68
CA LEU A 167 3.36 7.21 8.69
C LEU A 167 2.30 8.09 9.34
N TYR A 168 1.64 7.60 10.40
CA TYR A 168 0.66 8.40 11.16
C TYR A 168 1.27 9.65 11.78
N ASP A 169 2.46 9.50 12.37
CA ASP A 169 3.20 10.59 13.00
C ASP A 169 3.67 11.64 11.94
N ASN A 170 3.72 11.27 10.65
CA ASN A 170 4.01 12.13 9.51
C ASN A 170 2.77 12.49 8.67
N ASP A 171 1.58 12.27 9.20
CA ASP A 171 0.30 12.67 8.58
C ASP A 171 0.01 12.01 7.23
N VAL A 172 0.51 10.78 7.04
CA VAL A 172 0.36 9.97 5.82
C VAL A 172 -0.45 8.72 6.10
N VAL A 173 -1.39 8.38 5.23
CA VAL A 173 -2.06 7.09 5.13
C VAL A 173 -1.51 6.36 3.91
N HIS A 174 -1.14 5.10 4.07
CA HIS A 174 -0.55 4.31 3.00
C HIS A 174 -1.58 3.89 1.94
N ASP A 175 -2.75 3.47 2.41
CA ASP A 175 -3.91 3.03 1.61
C ASP A 175 -3.71 1.75 0.77
N ASP A 176 -2.50 1.15 0.78
CA ASP A 176 -2.19 -0.06 0.00
C ASP A 176 -1.35 -1.08 0.80
N ILE A 177 -1.67 -1.30 2.07
CA ILE A 177 -0.97 -2.28 2.90
C ILE A 177 -1.52 -3.68 2.62
N HIS A 178 -0.77 -4.45 1.86
CA HIS A 178 -1.05 -5.87 1.58
C HIS A 178 0.24 -6.68 1.51
N ALA A 179 0.12 -8.01 1.49
CA ALA A 179 1.29 -8.89 1.53
C ALA A 179 2.27 -8.72 0.35
N GLY A 180 1.84 -8.10 -0.76
CA GLY A 180 2.70 -7.75 -1.90
C GLY A 180 3.56 -6.52 -1.64
N ASN A 181 3.08 -5.56 -0.82
CA ASN A 181 3.77 -4.31 -0.49
C ASN A 181 4.49 -4.37 0.88
N VAL A 182 4.32 -5.47 1.62
CA VAL A 182 5.14 -5.80 2.79
C VAL A 182 6.31 -6.64 2.30
N LEU A 183 7.48 -6.03 2.15
CA LEU A 183 8.69 -6.71 1.67
C LEU A 183 9.53 -7.23 2.82
N ILE A 184 10.28 -8.30 2.56
CA ILE A 184 11.17 -8.95 3.53
C ILE A 184 12.61 -8.86 3.03
N THR A 185 13.52 -8.52 3.92
CA THR A 185 14.97 -8.64 3.69
C THR A 185 15.52 -9.80 4.51
N HIS A 186 16.43 -10.60 3.91
CA HIS A 186 17.13 -11.65 4.61
C HIS A 186 18.33 -11.05 5.36
N THR A 187 18.06 -10.78 6.60
CA THR A 187 19.12 -10.64 7.60
C THR A 187 19.04 -11.86 8.51
N ASP A 188 19.91 -11.98 9.49
CA ASP A 188 19.82 -13.03 10.54
C ASP A 188 18.43 -13.06 11.20
N ARG A 189 17.67 -11.98 11.04
CA ARG A 189 16.26 -11.84 11.44
C ARG A 189 15.49 -11.15 10.32
N PRO A 190 14.32 -11.69 9.91
CA PRO A 190 13.50 -11.07 8.87
C PRO A 190 13.18 -9.61 9.21
N GLN A 191 13.50 -8.70 8.30
CA GLN A 191 13.15 -7.29 8.41
C GLN A 191 12.04 -6.97 7.42
N VAL A 192 11.01 -6.29 7.92
CA VAL A 192 9.90 -5.76 7.11
C VAL A 192 10.28 -4.41 6.54
N LYS A 193 9.96 -4.21 5.27
CA LYS A 193 10.00 -2.93 4.56
C LYS A 193 8.66 -2.69 3.88
N ILE A 194 7.94 -1.63 4.26
CA ILE A 194 6.74 -1.19 3.55
C ILE A 194 7.16 -0.47 2.28
N ALA A 195 6.56 -0.84 1.16
CA ALA A 195 6.88 -0.33 -0.16
C ALA A 195 5.61 0.13 -0.91
N ASP A 196 5.80 0.83 -2.01
CA ASP A 196 4.78 1.33 -2.93
C ASP A 196 3.86 2.41 -2.34
N PHE A 197 4.36 3.64 -2.35
CA PHE A 197 3.65 4.84 -1.88
C PHE A 197 2.86 5.55 -3.01
N GLY A 198 2.69 4.90 -4.15
CA GLY A 198 2.09 5.51 -5.33
C GLY A 198 0.65 5.98 -5.15
N ILE A 199 -0.12 5.35 -4.23
CA ILE A 199 -1.49 5.75 -3.93
C ILE A 199 -1.67 6.33 -2.53
N SER A 200 -0.60 6.47 -1.75
CA SER A 200 -0.67 7.01 -0.39
C SER A 200 -1.24 8.43 -0.36
N THR A 201 -1.92 8.77 0.72
CA THR A 201 -2.66 10.02 0.85
C THR A 201 -2.19 10.81 2.08
N GLU A 202 -2.02 12.14 1.92
CA GLU A 202 -1.71 13.04 3.03
C GLU A 202 -2.99 13.50 3.72
N LEU A 203 -2.99 13.49 5.05
CA LEU A 203 -4.15 13.89 5.84
C LEU A 203 -4.25 15.40 6.05
N TYR A 204 -3.14 16.14 5.92
CA TYR A 204 -3.11 17.60 6.14
C TYR A 204 -3.70 18.02 7.50
N GLY A 205 -3.43 17.24 8.56
CA GLY A 205 -3.98 17.45 9.88
C GLY A 205 -5.44 17.03 10.06
N MET A 206 -6.09 16.51 9.03
CA MET A 206 -7.47 16.02 9.08
C MET A 206 -7.53 14.58 9.60
N ALA A 207 -8.67 14.20 10.18
CA ALA A 207 -8.88 12.84 10.66
C ALA A 207 -9.07 11.83 9.52
N ALA A 208 -9.65 12.26 8.40
CA ALA A 208 -9.92 11.44 7.22
C ALA A 208 -9.96 12.29 5.96
N VAL A 209 -9.62 11.70 4.83
CA VAL A 209 -9.61 12.34 3.51
C VAL A 209 -10.14 11.37 2.45
N ARG A 210 -10.43 11.87 1.26
CA ARG A 210 -10.78 11.00 0.13
C ARG A 210 -9.52 10.38 -0.46
N PRO A 211 -9.43 9.04 -0.61
CA PRO A 211 -8.29 8.42 -1.27
C PRO A 211 -8.26 8.77 -2.76
N ASN A 212 -7.04 8.88 -3.31
CA ASN A 212 -6.86 9.14 -4.75
C ASN A 212 -7.23 7.92 -5.61
N VAL A 213 -6.91 6.74 -5.12
CA VAL A 213 -7.15 5.44 -5.76
C VAL A 213 -7.55 4.44 -4.66
N VAL A 214 -8.36 3.45 -5.01
CA VAL A 214 -8.80 2.40 -4.08
C VAL A 214 -8.43 1.03 -4.64
N HIS A 215 -7.73 0.24 -3.83
CA HIS A 215 -7.48 -1.16 -4.10
C HIS A 215 -8.61 -2.02 -3.49
N HIS A 216 -9.53 -2.46 -4.32
CA HIS A 216 -10.79 -3.09 -3.87
C HIS A 216 -10.60 -4.32 -3.00
N ALA A 217 -9.56 -5.14 -3.27
CA ALA A 217 -9.30 -6.39 -2.53
C ALA A 217 -8.89 -6.19 -1.06
N ILE A 218 -8.48 -4.98 -0.69
CA ILE A 218 -8.05 -4.63 0.67
C ILE A 218 -8.78 -3.41 1.22
N MET A 219 -9.83 -2.97 0.53
CA MET A 219 -10.59 -1.77 0.86
C MET A 219 -11.19 -1.87 2.27
N ALA A 220 -10.96 -0.84 3.08
CA ALA A 220 -11.54 -0.76 4.40
C ALA A 220 -13.05 -0.40 4.33
N PRO A 221 -13.87 -0.84 5.31
CA PRO A 221 -15.32 -0.61 5.29
C PRO A 221 -15.74 0.85 5.21
N GLU A 222 -14.99 1.78 5.79
CA GLU A 222 -15.26 3.23 5.74
C GLU A 222 -15.08 3.79 4.33
N ILE A 223 -14.14 3.28 3.56
CA ILE A 223 -13.95 3.69 2.17
C ILE A 223 -15.18 3.30 1.35
N LEU A 224 -15.68 2.07 1.54
CA LEU A 224 -16.90 1.58 0.90
C LEU A 224 -18.13 2.39 1.32
N ALA A 225 -18.28 2.69 2.61
CA ALA A 225 -19.48 3.30 3.16
C ALA A 225 -19.54 4.82 2.97
N SER A 226 -18.40 5.50 3.02
CA SER A 226 -18.32 6.96 3.13
C SER A 226 -17.35 7.59 2.12
N GLY A 227 -16.57 6.79 1.39
CA GLY A 227 -15.58 7.27 0.41
C GLY A 227 -14.39 7.99 1.06
N TYR A 228 -14.10 7.73 2.32
CA TYR A 228 -12.98 8.32 3.06
C TYR A 228 -12.01 7.26 3.57
N THR A 229 -10.74 7.59 3.55
CA THR A 229 -9.66 6.84 4.20
C THR A 229 -9.16 7.58 5.44
N SER A 230 -8.59 6.82 6.37
CA SER A 230 -8.08 7.34 7.63
C SER A 230 -6.91 6.46 8.13
N ARG A 231 -6.30 6.86 9.23
CA ARG A 231 -5.29 6.04 9.92
C ARG A 231 -5.80 4.65 10.29
N GLN A 232 -7.10 4.51 10.57
CA GLN A 232 -7.73 3.24 10.89
C GLN A 232 -7.91 2.34 9.65
N SER A 233 -7.87 2.90 8.44
CA SER A 233 -7.89 2.12 7.19
C SER A 233 -6.61 1.30 7.04
N ASP A 234 -5.42 1.89 7.31
CA ASP A 234 -4.16 1.16 7.32
C ASP A 234 -4.11 0.08 8.41
N LEU A 235 -4.72 0.33 9.58
CA LEU A 235 -4.84 -0.70 10.63
C LEU A 235 -5.72 -1.87 10.18
N TYR A 236 -6.82 -1.59 9.49
CA TYR A 236 -7.67 -2.63 8.91
C TYR A 236 -6.90 -3.46 7.88
N GLN A 237 -6.19 -2.81 6.96
CA GLN A 237 -5.36 -3.47 5.95
C GLN A 237 -4.25 -4.31 6.60
N THR A 238 -3.58 -3.78 7.64
CA THR A 238 -2.61 -4.54 8.44
C THR A 238 -3.28 -5.77 9.09
N GLY A 239 -4.51 -5.63 9.57
CA GLY A 239 -5.31 -6.74 10.10
C GLY A 239 -5.60 -7.82 9.05
N LEU A 240 -5.86 -7.45 7.79
CA LEU A 240 -6.01 -8.40 6.67
C LEU A 240 -4.71 -9.17 6.40
N VAL A 241 -3.56 -8.49 6.45
CA VAL A 241 -2.23 -9.13 6.31
C VAL A 241 -1.99 -10.11 7.45
N MET A 242 -2.26 -9.71 8.70
CA MET A 242 -2.11 -10.60 9.86
C MET A 242 -3.04 -11.81 9.80
N PHE A 243 -4.28 -11.62 9.35
CA PHE A 243 -5.21 -12.73 9.10
C PHE A 243 -4.63 -13.71 8.08
N HIS A 244 -4.10 -13.20 6.97
CA HIS A 244 -3.53 -14.04 5.91
C HIS A 244 -2.32 -14.85 6.43
N MET A 245 -1.44 -14.25 7.23
CA MET A 245 -0.35 -14.98 7.89
C MET A 245 -0.87 -16.07 8.85
N LEU A 246 -1.94 -15.77 9.60
CA LEU A 246 -2.48 -16.67 10.62
C LEU A 246 -3.21 -17.88 10.04
N VAL A 247 -3.89 -17.71 8.90
CA VAL A 247 -4.73 -18.74 8.27
C VAL A 247 -4.08 -19.38 7.05
N GLY A 248 -3.12 -18.68 6.40
CA GLY A 248 -2.51 -19.10 5.14
C GLY A 248 -3.33 -18.74 3.90
N SER A 249 -4.48 -18.07 4.07
CA SER A 249 -5.33 -17.61 2.98
C SER A 249 -5.93 -16.23 3.28
N PRO A 250 -6.29 -15.43 2.27
CA PRO A 250 -6.83 -14.09 2.48
C PRO A 250 -8.21 -14.14 3.17
N ALA A 251 -8.54 -13.05 3.89
CA ALA A 251 -9.83 -12.91 4.59
C ALA A 251 -11.00 -12.64 3.63
N LEU A 252 -10.72 -12.15 2.43
CA LEU A 252 -11.66 -11.90 1.34
C LEU A 252 -11.30 -12.79 0.16
N ASP A 253 -12.28 -13.15 -0.67
CA ASP A 253 -12.00 -13.75 -1.97
C ASP A 253 -11.56 -12.67 -2.94
N THR A 254 -10.24 -12.48 -3.07
CA THR A 254 -9.65 -11.43 -3.91
C THR A 254 -9.86 -11.65 -5.40
N SER A 255 -10.34 -12.82 -5.82
CA SER A 255 -10.71 -13.14 -7.21
C SER A 255 -12.17 -12.82 -7.53
N ALA A 256 -12.98 -12.54 -6.51
CA ALA A 256 -14.41 -12.26 -6.66
C ALA A 256 -14.65 -10.91 -7.38
N PRO A 257 -15.78 -10.76 -8.09
CA PRO A 257 -16.22 -9.47 -8.61
C PRO A 257 -16.36 -8.40 -7.53
N TYR A 258 -16.26 -7.13 -7.93
CA TYR A 258 -16.33 -6.00 -7.00
C TYR A 258 -17.57 -6.02 -6.10
N GLU A 259 -18.73 -6.34 -6.64
CA GLU A 259 -20.01 -6.38 -5.91
C GLU A 259 -19.96 -7.41 -4.77
N GLU A 260 -19.35 -8.56 -5.02
CA GLU A 260 -19.19 -9.61 -4.01
C GLU A 260 -18.17 -9.20 -2.94
N LEU A 261 -17.04 -8.59 -3.33
CA LEU A 261 -16.08 -8.02 -2.38
C LEU A 261 -16.73 -6.95 -1.50
N ALA A 262 -17.46 -6.03 -2.12
CA ALA A 262 -18.18 -4.97 -1.42
C ALA A 262 -19.22 -5.54 -0.43
N ARG A 263 -19.93 -6.61 -0.81
CA ARG A 263 -20.88 -7.31 0.06
C ARG A 263 -20.16 -7.94 1.27
N GLN A 264 -19.07 -8.68 1.05
CA GLN A 264 -18.29 -9.31 2.13
C GLN A 264 -17.73 -8.27 3.10
N ILE A 265 -17.25 -7.12 2.61
CA ILE A 265 -16.77 -6.02 3.44
C ILE A 265 -17.93 -5.40 4.24
N ALA A 266 -19.06 -5.14 3.59
CA ALA A 266 -20.25 -4.56 4.22
C ALA A 266 -20.84 -5.47 5.31
N GLU A 267 -20.83 -6.78 5.13
CA GLU A 267 -21.26 -7.78 6.12
C GLU A 267 -20.25 -7.95 7.26
N GLY A 268 -18.98 -7.59 7.04
CA GLY A 268 -17.89 -7.75 8.01
C GLY A 268 -17.33 -9.17 8.04
N THR A 269 -17.35 -9.86 6.90
CA THR A 269 -16.82 -11.22 6.71
C THR A 269 -15.40 -11.39 7.24
N PRO A 270 -14.43 -10.46 6.97
CA PRO A 270 -13.08 -10.58 7.51
C PRO A 270 -13.04 -10.67 9.04
N ARG A 271 -13.83 -9.84 9.73
CA ARG A 271 -13.93 -9.87 11.19
C ARG A 271 -14.51 -11.21 11.68
N MET A 272 -15.60 -11.66 11.08
CA MET A 272 -16.27 -12.91 11.49
C MET A 272 -15.33 -14.12 11.31
N ARG A 273 -14.57 -14.14 10.23
CA ARG A 273 -13.56 -15.19 10.00
C ARG A 273 -12.45 -15.14 11.05
N ALA A 274 -11.98 -13.95 11.43
CA ALA A 274 -10.96 -13.79 12.46
C ALA A 274 -11.49 -14.17 13.86
N GLU A 275 -12.73 -13.84 14.21
CA GLU A 275 -13.38 -14.25 15.47
C GLU A 275 -13.54 -15.76 15.60
N ALA A 276 -13.67 -16.49 14.49
CA ALA A 276 -13.70 -17.95 14.49
C ALA A 276 -12.35 -18.57 14.89
N ILE A 277 -11.25 -17.83 14.83
CA ILE A 277 -9.94 -18.25 15.29
C ILE A 277 -9.89 -18.01 16.80
N ARG A 278 -10.06 -19.09 17.58
CA ARG A 278 -10.20 -19.02 19.04
C ARG A 278 -8.82 -18.93 19.75
N THR A 279 -7.94 -18.03 19.27
CA THR A 279 -6.65 -17.73 19.92
C THR A 279 -6.60 -16.27 20.35
N PRO A 280 -5.77 -15.91 21.33
CA PRO A 280 -5.57 -14.50 21.71
C PRO A 280 -5.15 -13.63 20.53
N LEU A 281 -4.27 -14.13 19.64
CA LEU A 281 -3.87 -13.42 18.43
C LEU A 281 -5.06 -13.22 17.45
N GLY A 282 -5.90 -14.26 17.28
CA GLY A 282 -7.13 -14.16 16.49
C GLY A 282 -8.07 -13.07 16.98
N HIS A 283 -8.19 -12.88 18.29
CA HIS A 283 -9.00 -11.80 18.87
C HIS A 283 -8.43 -10.40 18.56
N VAL A 284 -7.11 -10.23 18.62
CA VAL A 284 -6.46 -8.96 18.23
C VAL A 284 -6.75 -8.66 16.77
N VAL A 285 -6.56 -9.63 15.88
CA VAL A 285 -6.85 -9.49 14.45
C VAL A 285 -8.33 -9.16 14.21
N ALA A 286 -9.24 -9.84 14.88
CA ALA A 286 -10.68 -9.56 14.78
C ALA A 286 -11.03 -8.13 15.21
N LYS A 287 -10.37 -7.59 16.25
CA LYS A 287 -10.55 -6.20 16.69
C LYS A 287 -10.05 -5.21 15.63
N MET A 288 -8.90 -5.47 14.97
CA MET A 288 -8.42 -4.66 13.85
C MET A 288 -9.39 -4.64 12.67
N LEU A 289 -10.08 -5.76 12.42
CA LEU A 289 -11.01 -5.96 11.30
C LEU A 289 -12.46 -5.51 11.57
N ARG A 290 -12.72 -4.79 12.67
CA ARG A 290 -14.07 -4.27 12.95
C ARG A 290 -14.52 -3.29 11.89
N ARG A 291 -15.81 -3.35 11.52
CA ARG A 291 -16.40 -2.49 10.47
C ARG A 291 -16.37 -1.01 10.83
N ARG A 292 -16.70 -0.69 12.09
CA ARG A 292 -16.67 0.70 12.58
C ARG A 292 -15.29 1.01 13.13
N GLU A 293 -14.67 2.06 12.62
CA GLU A 293 -13.33 2.53 13.00
C GLU A 293 -13.20 2.75 14.51
N ALA A 294 -14.22 3.37 15.14
CA ALA A 294 -14.23 3.64 16.58
C ALA A 294 -14.12 2.38 17.47
N TYR A 295 -14.36 1.19 16.92
CA TYR A 295 -14.23 -0.07 17.65
C TYR A 295 -12.95 -0.82 17.33
N ARG A 296 -12.11 -0.29 16.44
CA ARG A 296 -10.74 -0.76 16.21
C ARG A 296 -9.82 -0.21 17.30
N PHE A 297 -8.55 -0.38 17.11
CA PHE A 297 -7.53 0.31 17.90
C PHE A 297 -7.40 1.77 17.43
N GLY A 298 -7.12 2.69 18.35
CA GLY A 298 -6.93 4.09 18.01
C GLY A 298 -5.60 4.37 17.31
N SER A 299 -4.60 3.48 17.48
CA SER A 299 -3.27 3.62 16.90
C SER A 299 -2.57 2.28 16.72
N ALA A 300 -1.50 2.26 15.91
CA ALA A 300 -0.63 1.08 15.79
C ALA A 300 0.11 0.77 17.10
N ARG A 301 0.36 1.79 17.95
CA ARG A 301 0.93 1.62 19.31
C ARG A 301 0.00 0.82 20.21
N GLU A 302 -1.30 1.05 20.13
CA GLU A 302 -2.28 0.29 20.91
C GLU A 302 -2.36 -1.18 20.46
N VAL A 303 -2.31 -1.45 19.15
CA VAL A 303 -2.22 -2.83 18.64
C VAL A 303 -0.98 -3.51 19.20
N TRP A 304 0.16 -2.84 19.14
CA TRP A 304 1.41 -3.36 19.68
C TRP A 304 1.35 -3.60 21.20
N ALA A 305 0.71 -2.71 21.95
CA ALA A 305 0.55 -2.89 23.38
C ALA A 305 -0.21 -4.18 23.74
N GLU A 306 -1.20 -4.59 22.93
CA GLU A 306 -1.87 -5.87 23.12
C GLU A 306 -1.01 -7.06 22.64
N LEU A 307 -0.40 -6.97 21.47
CA LEU A 307 0.39 -8.07 20.90
C LEU A 307 1.56 -8.49 21.80
N ARG A 308 2.27 -7.54 22.40
CA ARG A 308 3.43 -7.82 23.27
C ARG A 308 3.08 -8.56 24.56
N GLU A 309 1.81 -8.55 24.96
CA GLU A 309 1.33 -9.26 26.15
C GLU A 309 0.98 -10.73 25.87
N LEU A 310 0.89 -11.12 24.60
CA LEU A 310 0.57 -12.49 24.22
C LEU A 310 1.72 -13.47 24.57
N ASP A 311 1.36 -14.66 25.04
CA ASP A 311 2.33 -15.70 25.39
C ASP A 311 3.21 -16.12 24.21
N ALA A 312 2.65 -16.15 23.00
CA ALA A 312 3.39 -16.43 21.77
C ALA A 312 4.54 -15.41 21.52
N TRP A 313 4.39 -14.15 21.97
CA TRP A 313 5.47 -13.17 21.94
C TRP A 313 6.45 -13.36 23.11
N LYS A 314 5.96 -13.58 24.31
CA LYS A 314 6.79 -13.72 25.52
C LYS A 314 7.65 -15.00 25.48
N GLN A 315 7.10 -16.07 24.93
CA GLN A 315 7.76 -17.37 24.80
C GLN A 315 8.60 -17.52 23.54
N ARG A 316 8.63 -16.48 22.66
CA ARG A 316 9.48 -16.55 21.48
C ARG A 316 10.92 -16.83 21.93
N SER A 317 11.33 -18.06 21.84
CA SER A 317 12.75 -18.39 21.82
C SER A 317 13.28 -17.65 20.60
N LEU A 318 14.12 -16.66 20.84
CA LEU A 318 14.88 -15.96 19.82
C LEU A 318 15.25 -16.99 18.75
N PHE A 319 14.86 -16.74 17.50
CA PHE A 319 15.14 -17.61 16.36
C PHE A 319 16.52 -18.22 16.56
N PRO A 320 16.66 -19.55 16.52
CA PRO A 320 17.97 -20.17 16.72
C PRO A 320 18.88 -19.55 15.65
N VAL A 321 19.82 -18.74 16.10
CA VAL A 321 20.97 -18.34 15.30
C VAL A 321 21.71 -19.64 14.99
N LYS A 322 21.58 -20.10 13.74
CA LYS A 322 22.45 -21.13 13.18
C LYS A 322 23.57 -20.47 12.42
#